data_8ea2221e4387b964687bc8656ca08003
#
_entry.id   8ea2221e4387b964687bc8656ca08003
#
_cell.length_a   1.000
_cell.length_b   1.000
_cell.length_c   1.000
_cell.angle_alpha   90.00
_cell.angle_beta   90.00
_cell.angle_gamma   90.00
#
_symmetry.space_group_name_H-M   'P 1'
#
loop_
_entity.id
_entity.type
_entity.pdbx_description
1 polymer ?
#
loop_
_entity_poly.entity_id
_entity_poly.type
_entity_poly.pdbx_seq_one_letter_code
_entity_poly.pdbx_strand_id
1 'polypeptide(L)'
;MLGLDDADLHVEDGQIFPVIGPHGVKVISMAFLIEDPDKPVIWRGPIKLGAIQQFIGDVAWGELDALIIDFPPGTSDEPLTVSQSLPGIDGVVIVTTPQEVALLDSRKSINFAKTISLPCLGVVENMSGYTIRGTTEPNTTISILGPAGTPIETQTDENGDWGITLDVFKSGGGKSAAIELEVPFLGALPFDPGIVRGGDDGVHRIIAEPDGPTAEAFDNVVRNVLNELENSSRPSVRIS
;
A
#
# COMPACT_ATOMS: atom_id res chain seq x y z
N MET A 1 2.36 13.06 -2.02
CA MET A 1 2.68 11.87 -1.18
C MET A 1 4.19 11.71 -0.94
N LEU A 2 5.03 11.80 -1.94
CA LEU A 2 6.50 11.67 -1.80
C LEU A 2 7.22 13.01 -1.73
N GLY A 3 6.52 14.14 -1.73
CA GLY A 3 7.10 15.48 -1.80
C GLY A 3 7.86 15.75 -3.09
N LEU A 4 7.41 15.21 -4.20
CA LEU A 4 8.03 15.30 -5.52
C LEU A 4 7.14 16.06 -6.53
N ASP A 5 6.33 16.99 -6.05
CA ASP A 5 5.31 17.66 -6.86
C ASP A 5 5.93 18.55 -7.96
N ASP A 6 7.12 19.10 -7.72
CA ASP A 6 7.86 19.92 -8.67
C ASP A 6 8.95 19.13 -9.45
N ALA A 7 8.89 17.80 -9.42
CA ALA A 7 9.91 16.99 -10.05
C ALA A 7 9.63 16.76 -11.53
N ASP A 8 10.60 17.08 -12.38
CA ASP A 8 10.57 16.82 -13.81
C ASP A 8 11.33 15.55 -14.17
N LEU A 9 10.83 14.82 -15.16
CA LEU A 9 11.55 13.68 -15.73
C LEU A 9 12.69 14.14 -16.60
N HIS A 10 13.87 13.62 -16.32
CA HIS A 10 15.03 13.81 -17.17
C HIS A 10 15.12 12.69 -18.22
N VAL A 11 15.27 13.08 -19.48
CA VAL A 11 15.44 12.14 -20.60
C VAL A 11 16.72 12.51 -21.35
N GLU A 12 17.64 11.57 -21.48
CA GLU A 12 18.91 11.73 -22.18
C GLU A 12 19.16 10.50 -23.07
N ASP A 13 19.49 10.71 -24.33
CA ASP A 13 19.75 9.66 -25.32
C ASP A 13 18.62 8.61 -25.45
N GLY A 14 17.37 9.03 -25.24
CA GLY A 14 16.19 8.15 -25.28
C GLY A 14 15.94 7.33 -24.01
N GLN A 15 16.78 7.50 -23.00
CA GLN A 15 16.65 6.85 -21.70
C GLN A 15 15.99 7.79 -20.70
N ILE A 16 15.04 7.28 -19.94
CA ILE A 16 14.31 8.02 -18.89
C ILE A 16 15.04 7.80 -17.56
N PHE A 17 15.39 8.87 -16.86
CA PHE A 17 15.98 8.78 -15.53
C PHE A 17 14.89 8.91 -14.46
N PRO A 18 14.83 7.98 -13.49
CA PRO A 18 13.86 8.04 -12.43
C PRO A 18 14.17 9.22 -11.49
N VAL A 19 13.12 9.85 -10.98
CA VAL A 19 13.26 10.87 -9.94
C VAL A 19 13.72 10.20 -8.64
N ILE A 20 14.70 10.80 -7.98
CA ILE A 20 15.20 10.29 -6.70
C ILE A 20 14.38 10.93 -5.56
N GLY A 21 13.56 10.14 -4.95
CA GLY A 21 12.76 10.51 -3.78
C GLY A 21 13.51 10.37 -2.46
N PRO A 22 12.82 10.56 -1.34
CA PRO A 22 13.37 10.37 0.00
C PRO A 22 14.03 9.00 0.16
N HIS A 23 15.11 8.95 0.93
CA HIS A 23 15.87 7.72 1.22
C HIS A 23 16.46 7.02 -0.01
N GLY A 24 16.58 7.71 -1.14
CA GLY A 24 17.15 7.15 -2.37
C GLY A 24 16.18 6.28 -3.16
N VAL A 25 14.89 6.32 -2.86
CA VAL A 25 13.86 5.59 -3.62
C VAL A 25 13.76 6.18 -5.02
N LYS A 26 13.95 5.34 -6.03
CA LYS A 26 13.77 5.71 -7.45
C LYS A 26 12.29 5.68 -7.80
N VAL A 27 11.77 6.79 -8.34
CA VAL A 27 10.33 6.96 -8.59
C VAL A 27 10.08 7.33 -10.03
N ILE A 28 9.12 6.65 -10.64
CA ILE A 28 8.50 7.00 -11.90
C ILE A 28 6.99 7.09 -11.68
N SER A 29 6.37 8.12 -12.19
CA SER A 29 4.92 8.30 -12.11
C SER A 29 4.36 8.91 -13.39
N MET A 30 3.15 8.49 -13.76
CA MET A 30 2.39 9.17 -14.82
C MET A 30 2.16 10.65 -14.51
N ALA A 31 2.14 11.02 -13.24
CA ALA A 31 1.98 12.41 -12.81
C ALA A 31 3.12 13.31 -13.31
N PHE A 32 4.35 12.79 -13.44
CA PHE A 32 5.49 13.56 -13.96
C PHE A 32 5.40 13.87 -15.46
N LEU A 33 4.45 13.26 -16.18
CA LEU A 33 4.19 13.52 -17.60
C LEU A 33 3.08 14.57 -17.83
N ILE A 34 2.52 15.11 -16.75
CA ILE A 34 1.40 16.05 -16.80
C ILE A 34 1.92 17.45 -16.54
N GLU A 35 1.94 18.31 -17.55
CA GLU A 35 2.41 19.71 -17.46
C GLU A 35 1.53 20.59 -16.55
N ASP A 36 0.25 20.27 -16.44
CA ASP A 36 -0.71 21.05 -15.67
C ASP A 36 -1.62 20.10 -14.89
N PRO A 37 -1.43 19.99 -13.57
CA PRO A 37 -2.18 19.03 -12.73
C PRO A 37 -3.69 19.29 -12.71
N ASP A 38 -4.15 20.52 -13.04
CA ASP A 38 -5.56 20.86 -13.08
C ASP A 38 -6.23 20.50 -14.41
N LYS A 39 -5.45 20.12 -15.42
CA LYS A 39 -6.01 19.69 -16.70
C LYS A 39 -6.38 18.21 -16.70
N PRO A 40 -7.60 17.86 -17.15
CA PRO A 40 -7.97 16.47 -17.28
C PRO A 40 -7.12 15.81 -18.39
N VAL A 41 -6.33 14.82 -18.02
CA VAL A 41 -5.56 14.02 -18.98
C VAL A 41 -6.35 12.78 -19.34
N ILE A 42 -6.81 12.70 -20.59
CA ILE A 42 -7.54 11.54 -21.09
C ILE A 42 -6.51 10.54 -21.67
N TRP A 43 -5.98 9.70 -20.82
CA TRP A 43 -5.16 8.58 -21.25
C TRP A 43 -6.05 7.46 -21.81
N ARG A 44 -6.08 7.31 -23.11
CA ARG A 44 -6.73 6.16 -23.77
C ARG A 44 -5.87 4.90 -23.57
N GLY A 45 -6.52 3.73 -23.51
CA GLY A 45 -5.86 2.45 -23.24
C GLY A 45 -4.48 2.26 -23.93
N PRO A 46 -4.37 2.44 -25.26
CA PRO A 46 -3.08 2.28 -25.95
C PRO A 46 -1.96 3.19 -25.43
N ILE A 47 -2.27 4.42 -25.02
CA ILE A 47 -1.29 5.37 -24.49
C ILE A 47 -0.80 4.92 -23.12
N LYS A 48 -1.72 4.47 -22.25
CA LYS A 48 -1.37 3.92 -20.94
C LYS A 48 -0.46 2.69 -21.06
N LEU A 49 -0.80 1.77 -21.95
CA LEU A 49 -0.04 0.55 -22.17
C LEU A 49 1.37 0.88 -22.71
N GLY A 50 1.48 1.84 -23.63
CA GLY A 50 2.76 2.34 -24.11
C GLY A 50 3.63 2.94 -23.01
N ALA A 51 3.03 3.77 -22.13
CA ALA A 51 3.75 4.35 -21.00
C ALA A 51 4.24 3.28 -20.00
N ILE A 52 3.42 2.26 -19.72
CA ILE A 52 3.84 1.14 -18.87
C ILE A 52 5.04 0.41 -19.47
N GLN A 53 5.02 0.13 -20.78
CA GLN A 53 6.13 -0.51 -21.45
C GLN A 53 7.41 0.34 -21.41
N GLN A 54 7.29 1.66 -21.58
CA GLN A 54 8.41 2.59 -21.45
C GLN A 54 8.94 2.65 -20.01
N PHE A 55 8.07 2.67 -19.01
CA PHE A 55 8.50 2.67 -17.61
C PHE A 55 9.23 1.40 -17.20
N ILE A 56 8.91 0.29 -17.84
CA ILE A 56 9.60 -0.98 -17.62
C ILE A 56 10.91 -1.06 -18.41
N GLY A 57 10.90 -0.67 -19.69
CA GLY A 57 11.98 -0.93 -20.63
C GLY A 57 12.96 0.22 -20.83
N ASP A 58 12.50 1.48 -20.78
CA ASP A 58 13.30 2.64 -21.16
C ASP A 58 13.79 3.47 -19.96
N VAL A 59 13.43 3.08 -18.74
CA VAL A 59 13.89 3.74 -17.51
C VAL A 59 15.23 3.17 -17.07
N ALA A 60 16.17 4.07 -16.78
CA ALA A 60 17.48 3.75 -16.22
C ALA A 60 17.38 3.36 -14.74
N TRP A 61 16.73 2.23 -14.44
CA TRP A 61 16.55 1.77 -13.07
C TRP A 61 17.86 1.47 -12.37
N GLY A 62 18.87 0.96 -13.10
CA GLY A 62 20.11 0.45 -12.51
C GLY A 62 19.83 -0.73 -11.55
N GLU A 63 20.68 -0.89 -10.55
CA GLU A 63 20.47 -1.93 -9.54
C GLU A 63 19.31 -1.55 -8.60
N LEU A 64 18.40 -2.49 -8.36
CA LEU A 64 17.28 -2.38 -7.45
C LEU A 64 17.23 -3.61 -6.53
N ASP A 65 16.91 -3.40 -5.25
CA ASP A 65 16.57 -4.49 -4.33
C ASP A 65 15.15 -4.99 -4.59
N ALA A 66 14.23 -4.09 -4.93
CA ALA A 66 12.86 -4.37 -5.27
C ALA A 66 12.28 -3.33 -6.23
N LEU A 67 11.43 -3.76 -7.15
CA LEU A 67 10.58 -2.90 -7.98
C LEU A 67 9.12 -3.07 -7.54
N ILE A 68 8.52 -1.99 -7.01
CA ILE A 68 7.13 -1.97 -6.58
C ILE A 68 6.31 -1.21 -7.62
N ILE A 69 5.27 -1.85 -8.13
CA ILE A 69 4.37 -1.28 -9.14
C ILE A 69 3.00 -1.09 -8.53
N ASP A 70 2.57 0.16 -8.40
CA ASP A 70 1.24 0.53 -7.92
C ASP A 70 0.25 0.55 -9.09
N PHE A 71 -0.84 -0.20 -8.96
CA PHE A 71 -1.88 -0.32 -9.98
C PHE A 71 -3.12 0.48 -9.62
N PRO A 72 -3.85 1.01 -10.62
CA PRO A 72 -5.19 1.52 -10.39
C PRO A 72 -6.10 0.40 -9.86
N PRO A 73 -7.19 0.76 -9.15
CA PRO A 73 -8.11 -0.23 -8.62
C PRO A 73 -8.83 -1.01 -9.72
N GLY A 74 -9.13 -2.27 -9.44
CA GLY A 74 -9.90 -3.14 -10.33
C GLY A 74 -9.05 -4.12 -11.14
N THR A 75 -9.72 -4.81 -12.09
CA THR A 75 -9.13 -5.83 -12.98
C THR A 75 -9.02 -5.27 -14.40
N SER A 76 -8.23 -4.22 -14.56
CA SER A 76 -8.01 -3.55 -15.84
C SER A 76 -6.85 -4.18 -16.64
N ASP A 77 -6.53 -3.61 -17.81
CA ASP A 77 -5.50 -4.15 -18.71
C ASP A 77 -4.07 -3.91 -18.19
N GLU A 78 -3.87 -2.99 -17.25
CA GLU A 78 -2.54 -2.61 -16.74
C GLU A 78 -1.81 -3.80 -16.07
N PRO A 79 -2.40 -4.54 -15.11
CA PRO A 79 -1.74 -5.70 -14.51
C PRO A 79 -1.40 -6.78 -15.53
N LEU A 80 -2.26 -6.99 -16.53
CA LEU A 80 -2.00 -7.94 -17.60
C LEU A 80 -0.80 -7.51 -18.45
N THR A 81 -0.74 -6.21 -18.82
CA THR A 81 0.37 -5.66 -19.60
C THR A 81 1.69 -5.78 -18.85
N VAL A 82 1.71 -5.46 -17.56
CA VAL A 82 2.91 -5.62 -16.73
C VAL A 82 3.33 -7.09 -16.67
N SER A 83 2.38 -8.01 -16.47
CA SER A 83 2.69 -9.44 -16.39
C SER A 83 3.26 -10.00 -17.69
N GLN A 84 2.88 -9.42 -18.82
CA GLN A 84 3.41 -9.79 -20.13
C GLN A 84 4.75 -9.12 -20.45
N SER A 85 5.01 -7.94 -19.90
CA SER A 85 6.22 -7.15 -20.15
C SER A 85 7.37 -7.48 -19.18
N LEU A 86 7.05 -7.97 -17.98
CA LEU A 86 8.02 -8.36 -16.96
C LEU A 86 8.00 -9.88 -16.76
N PRO A 87 8.92 -10.62 -17.37
CA PRO A 87 9.06 -12.04 -17.02
C PRO A 87 9.60 -12.17 -15.60
N GLY A 88 8.94 -13.01 -14.79
CA GLY A 88 9.42 -13.34 -13.45
C GLY A 88 8.98 -12.37 -12.34
N ILE A 89 7.77 -11.83 -12.44
CA ILE A 89 7.15 -11.10 -11.32
C ILE A 89 7.08 -12.05 -10.12
N ASP A 90 7.64 -11.62 -8.99
CA ASP A 90 7.68 -12.43 -7.76
C ASP A 90 6.29 -12.62 -7.16
N GLY A 91 5.41 -11.63 -7.25
CA GLY A 91 4.02 -11.75 -6.84
C GLY A 91 3.27 -10.44 -6.75
N VAL A 92 2.00 -10.56 -6.34
CA VAL A 92 1.11 -9.43 -6.11
C VAL A 92 0.65 -9.39 -4.67
N VAL A 93 0.58 -8.19 -4.11
CA VAL A 93 -0.03 -7.90 -2.81
C VAL A 93 -1.36 -7.23 -3.06
N ILE A 94 -2.43 -7.75 -2.47
CA ILE A 94 -3.77 -7.18 -2.59
C ILE A 94 -4.04 -6.33 -1.36
N VAL A 95 -4.32 -5.05 -1.57
CA VAL A 95 -4.70 -4.12 -0.50
C VAL A 95 -6.20 -3.91 -0.53
N THR A 96 -6.84 -4.07 0.62
CA THR A 96 -8.30 -3.90 0.78
C THR A 96 -8.63 -3.11 2.03
N THR A 97 -9.86 -2.60 2.12
CA THR A 97 -10.43 -2.14 3.39
C THR A 97 -11.38 -3.20 3.94
N PRO A 98 -11.74 -3.18 5.24
CA PRO A 98 -12.60 -4.22 5.84
C PRO A 98 -14.06 -4.25 5.34
N GLN A 99 -14.45 -3.29 4.49
CA GLN A 99 -15.83 -3.14 4.02
C GLN A 99 -16.16 -4.17 2.93
N GLU A 100 -17.37 -4.73 2.97
CA GLU A 100 -17.84 -5.75 2.02
C GLU A 100 -17.69 -5.36 0.54
N VAL A 101 -17.93 -4.06 0.23
CA VAL A 101 -17.79 -3.56 -1.14
C VAL A 101 -16.35 -3.65 -1.63
N ALA A 102 -15.38 -3.26 -0.79
CA ALA A 102 -13.96 -3.36 -1.12
C ALA A 102 -13.49 -4.81 -1.20
N LEU A 103 -14.00 -5.67 -0.32
CA LEU A 103 -13.70 -7.10 -0.31
C LEU A 103 -14.16 -7.78 -1.60
N LEU A 104 -15.28 -7.35 -2.17
CA LEU A 104 -15.76 -7.89 -3.45
C LEU A 104 -14.78 -7.63 -4.59
N ASP A 105 -14.22 -6.42 -4.67
CA ASP A 105 -13.24 -6.08 -5.70
C ASP A 105 -11.88 -6.75 -5.44
N SER A 106 -11.48 -6.88 -4.18
CA SER A 106 -10.27 -7.61 -3.81
C SER A 106 -10.35 -9.09 -4.16
N ARG A 107 -11.52 -9.73 -3.97
CA ARG A 107 -11.77 -11.11 -4.42
C ARG A 107 -11.61 -11.26 -5.93
N LYS A 108 -12.11 -10.29 -6.72
CA LYS A 108 -11.92 -10.28 -8.18
C LYS A 108 -10.44 -10.15 -8.54
N SER A 109 -9.69 -9.27 -7.85
CA SER A 109 -8.26 -9.08 -8.09
C SER A 109 -7.43 -10.33 -7.75
N ILE A 110 -7.74 -11.04 -6.66
CA ILE A 110 -7.10 -12.31 -6.32
C ILE A 110 -7.39 -13.39 -7.38
N ASN A 111 -8.66 -13.52 -7.80
CA ASN A 111 -9.03 -14.49 -8.83
C ASN A 111 -8.42 -14.13 -10.18
N PHE A 112 -8.29 -12.86 -10.51
CA PHE A 112 -7.60 -12.39 -11.70
C PHE A 112 -6.11 -12.79 -11.67
N ALA A 113 -5.41 -12.51 -10.57
CA ALA A 113 -4.01 -12.93 -10.39
C ALA A 113 -3.84 -14.43 -10.57
N LYS A 114 -4.73 -15.26 -9.98
CA LYS A 114 -4.74 -16.72 -10.19
C LYS A 114 -4.95 -17.09 -11.65
N THR A 115 -5.85 -16.40 -12.36
CA THR A 115 -6.17 -16.67 -13.78
C THR A 115 -4.97 -16.42 -14.69
N ILE A 116 -4.21 -15.37 -14.43
CA ILE A 116 -3.00 -15.04 -15.22
C ILE A 116 -1.72 -15.66 -14.65
N SER A 117 -1.86 -16.57 -13.68
CA SER A 117 -0.75 -17.30 -13.04
C SER A 117 0.27 -16.39 -12.34
N LEU A 118 -0.14 -15.25 -11.83
CA LEU A 118 0.66 -14.44 -10.92
C LEU A 118 0.53 -14.95 -9.48
N PRO A 119 1.63 -15.18 -8.77
CA PRO A 119 1.59 -15.53 -7.36
C PRO A 119 0.91 -14.43 -6.55
N CYS A 120 -0.08 -14.79 -5.73
CA CYS A 120 -0.63 -13.86 -4.75
C CYS A 120 0.13 -14.04 -3.43
N LEU A 121 0.96 -13.06 -3.07
CA LEU A 121 1.73 -13.06 -1.83
C LEU A 121 0.82 -12.90 -0.61
N GLY A 122 -0.33 -12.25 -0.79
CA GLY A 122 -1.35 -12.18 0.24
C GLY A 122 -2.13 -10.87 0.24
N VAL A 123 -2.91 -10.71 1.32
CA VAL A 123 -3.82 -9.59 1.53
C VAL A 123 -3.34 -8.71 2.68
N VAL A 124 -3.34 -7.40 2.45
CA VAL A 124 -3.18 -6.36 3.48
C VAL A 124 -4.53 -5.69 3.70
N GLU A 125 -4.99 -5.65 4.96
CA GLU A 125 -6.17 -4.89 5.34
C GLU A 125 -5.76 -3.47 5.74
N ASN A 126 -6.16 -2.46 4.97
CA ASN A 126 -5.93 -1.06 5.26
C ASN A 126 -7.13 -0.44 5.99
N MET A 127 -6.92 0.63 6.73
CA MET A 127 -7.95 1.33 7.51
C MET A 127 -8.65 0.42 8.55
N SER A 128 -7.90 -0.51 9.14
CA SER A 128 -8.39 -1.49 10.10
C SER A 128 -8.40 -0.92 11.52
N GLY A 129 -9.53 -0.34 11.91
CA GLY A 129 -9.72 0.27 13.23
C GLY A 129 -9.01 1.61 13.39
N TYR A 130 -9.58 2.46 14.23
CA TYR A 130 -9.01 3.75 14.64
C TYR A 130 -8.78 3.73 16.15
N THR A 131 -7.55 3.83 16.59
CA THR A 131 -7.21 3.83 18.02
C THR A 131 -7.01 5.25 18.52
N ILE A 132 -7.88 5.66 19.45
CA ILE A 132 -7.73 6.87 20.26
C ILE A 132 -6.88 6.51 21.47
N ARG A 133 -5.87 7.30 21.77
CA ARG A 133 -4.96 7.09 22.89
C ARG A 133 -4.86 8.34 23.74
N GLY A 134 -4.52 8.16 25.00
CA GLY A 134 -4.27 9.25 25.94
C GLY A 134 -3.60 8.75 27.20
N THR A 135 -3.22 9.69 28.05
CA THR A 135 -2.59 9.43 29.35
C THR A 135 -3.33 10.22 30.41
N THR A 136 -3.65 9.61 31.54
CA THR A 136 -4.24 10.22 32.72
C THR A 136 -3.79 9.49 34.00
N GLU A 137 -4.49 9.60 35.10
CA GLU A 137 -4.11 8.90 36.33
C GLU A 137 -4.18 7.38 36.16
N PRO A 138 -3.22 6.61 36.72
CA PRO A 138 -3.24 5.16 36.71
C PRO A 138 -4.52 4.57 37.33
N ASN A 139 -4.89 3.38 36.85
CA ASN A 139 -6.06 2.63 37.34
C ASN A 139 -7.40 3.38 37.27
N THR A 140 -7.51 4.32 36.32
CA THR A 140 -8.72 5.10 36.07
C THR A 140 -9.53 4.49 34.93
N THR A 141 -10.86 4.43 35.09
CA THR A 141 -11.73 4.02 33.97
C THR A 141 -11.99 5.20 33.06
N ILE A 142 -11.68 5.02 31.78
CA ILE A 142 -11.97 5.97 30.70
C ILE A 142 -13.21 5.46 29.97
N SER A 143 -14.19 6.34 29.80
CA SER A 143 -15.40 6.06 29.02
C SER A 143 -15.55 7.10 27.91
N ILE A 144 -15.72 6.65 26.68
CA ILE A 144 -16.05 7.50 25.54
C ILE A 144 -17.37 7.07 24.92
N LEU A 145 -18.09 8.02 24.32
CA LEU A 145 -19.30 7.70 23.59
C LEU A 145 -18.95 7.13 22.22
N GLY A 146 -19.27 5.87 21.99
CA GLY A 146 -19.04 5.20 20.70
C GLY A 146 -20.01 5.68 19.62
N PRO A 147 -19.76 5.32 18.34
CA PRO A 147 -20.56 5.76 17.19
C PRO A 147 -22.06 5.42 17.28
N ALA A 148 -22.41 4.34 17.97
CA ALA A 148 -23.80 3.92 18.20
C ALA A 148 -24.44 4.56 19.44
N GLY A 149 -23.77 5.51 20.09
CA GLY A 149 -24.25 6.13 21.33
C GLY A 149 -24.09 5.26 22.56
N THR A 150 -23.43 4.11 22.48
CA THR A 150 -23.10 3.25 23.61
C THR A 150 -21.71 3.61 24.15
N PRO A 151 -21.54 3.65 25.50
CA PRO A 151 -20.24 3.87 26.09
C PRO A 151 -19.27 2.72 25.73
N ILE A 152 -18.03 3.09 25.38
CA ILE A 152 -16.91 2.17 25.24
C ILE A 152 -15.95 2.51 26.38
N GLU A 153 -15.60 1.51 27.18
CA GLU A 153 -14.79 1.70 28.38
C GLU A 153 -13.45 0.97 28.27
N THR A 154 -12.41 1.56 28.83
CA THR A 154 -11.11 0.97 29.03
C THR A 154 -10.55 1.40 30.38
N GLN A 155 -9.50 0.76 30.85
CA GLN A 155 -8.75 1.17 32.02
C GLN A 155 -7.35 1.64 31.63
N THR A 156 -6.88 2.65 32.33
CA THR A 156 -5.47 3.06 32.21
C THR A 156 -4.57 2.00 32.84
N ASP A 157 -3.40 1.84 32.28
CA ASP A 157 -2.33 0.99 32.84
C ASP A 157 -1.64 1.63 34.05
N GLU A 158 -0.53 1.02 34.50
CA GLU A 158 0.29 1.49 35.61
C GLU A 158 0.95 2.85 35.35
N ASN A 159 1.12 3.24 34.10
CA ASN A 159 1.67 4.54 33.67
C ASN A 159 0.55 5.57 33.42
N GLY A 160 -0.69 5.18 33.51
CA GLY A 160 -1.84 6.00 33.17
C GLY A 160 -2.18 6.02 31.70
N ASP A 161 -1.54 5.19 30.86
CA ASP A 161 -1.79 5.13 29.43
C ASP A 161 -3.05 4.32 29.12
N TRP A 162 -3.81 4.76 28.13
CA TRP A 162 -5.02 4.09 27.68
C TRP A 162 -5.19 4.15 26.16
N GLY A 163 -5.92 3.18 25.61
CA GLY A 163 -6.29 3.12 24.21
C GLY A 163 -7.68 2.54 24.02
N ILE A 164 -8.45 3.15 23.13
CA ILE A 164 -9.75 2.64 22.67
C ILE A 164 -9.73 2.56 21.15
N THR A 165 -9.98 1.37 20.62
CA THR A 165 -10.07 1.16 19.16
C THR A 165 -11.52 1.20 18.71
N LEU A 166 -11.81 2.06 17.76
CA LEU A 166 -13.12 2.21 17.12
C LEU A 166 -13.09 1.52 15.74
N ASP A 167 -14.09 0.71 15.49
CA ASP A 167 -14.31 0.07 14.20
C ASP A 167 -15.01 1.03 13.21
N VAL A 168 -14.30 2.05 12.73
CA VAL A 168 -14.85 3.07 11.83
C VAL A 168 -15.29 2.46 10.50
N PHE A 169 -14.46 1.57 9.94
CA PHE A 169 -14.72 0.86 8.68
C PHE A 169 -14.93 -0.65 8.88
N LYS A 170 -15.23 -1.11 10.09
CA LYS A 170 -15.10 -2.50 10.55
C LYS A 170 -13.63 -2.92 10.71
N SER A 171 -13.40 -4.20 11.01
CA SER A 171 -12.08 -4.83 11.09
C SER A 171 -12.20 -6.32 10.78
N GLY A 172 -11.09 -6.93 10.30
CA GLY A 172 -10.99 -8.36 10.06
C GLY A 172 -11.60 -8.89 8.77
N GLY A 173 -12.22 -8.02 7.94
CA GLY A 173 -12.80 -8.43 6.67
C GLY A 173 -11.74 -8.95 5.68
N GLY A 174 -10.60 -8.27 5.59
CA GLY A 174 -9.47 -8.70 4.75
C GLY A 174 -8.89 -10.04 5.18
N LYS A 175 -8.77 -10.27 6.50
CA LYS A 175 -8.34 -11.56 7.03
C LYS A 175 -9.32 -12.68 6.70
N SER A 176 -10.61 -12.42 6.81
CA SER A 176 -11.65 -13.39 6.46
C SER A 176 -11.62 -13.73 4.96
N ALA A 177 -11.47 -12.71 4.11
CA ALA A 177 -11.34 -12.91 2.66
C ALA A 177 -10.07 -13.69 2.28
N ALA A 178 -8.96 -13.44 2.95
CA ALA A 178 -7.71 -14.18 2.74
C ALA A 178 -7.88 -15.67 3.05
N ILE A 179 -8.52 -16.00 4.18
CA ILE A 179 -8.83 -17.38 4.57
C ILE A 179 -9.75 -18.05 3.54
N GLU A 180 -10.83 -17.38 3.14
CA GLU A 180 -11.81 -17.92 2.19
C GLU A 180 -11.18 -18.21 0.81
N LEU A 181 -10.24 -17.38 0.38
CA LEU A 181 -9.59 -17.49 -0.92
C LEU A 181 -8.27 -18.27 -0.87
N GLU A 182 -7.93 -18.82 0.28
CA GLU A 182 -6.70 -19.61 0.49
C GLU A 182 -5.43 -18.84 0.07
N VAL A 183 -5.33 -17.58 0.49
CA VAL A 183 -4.14 -16.74 0.31
C VAL A 183 -3.63 -16.24 1.66
N PRO A 184 -2.33 -15.94 1.81
CA PRO A 184 -1.79 -15.41 3.07
C PRO A 184 -2.48 -14.11 3.49
N PHE A 185 -2.63 -13.89 4.80
CA PHE A 185 -2.96 -12.60 5.37
C PHE A 185 -1.67 -11.93 5.87
N LEU A 186 -1.29 -10.85 5.22
CA LEU A 186 -0.01 -10.18 5.46
C LEU A 186 -0.04 -9.22 6.65
N GLY A 187 -1.22 -8.74 7.02
CA GLY A 187 -1.38 -7.85 8.17
C GLY A 187 -2.47 -6.81 7.98
N ALA A 188 -2.70 -6.06 9.05
CA ALA A 188 -3.65 -4.95 9.08
C ALA A 188 -2.92 -3.64 9.38
N LEU A 189 -3.24 -2.59 8.64
CA LEU A 189 -2.77 -1.23 8.85
C LEU A 189 -3.88 -0.42 9.50
N PRO A 190 -3.61 0.29 10.60
CA PRO A 190 -4.61 1.08 11.29
C PRO A 190 -5.09 2.27 10.45
N PHE A 191 -6.29 2.73 10.69
CA PHE A 191 -6.70 4.05 10.24
C PHE A 191 -5.93 5.10 11.08
N ASP A 192 -4.99 5.79 10.45
CA ASP A 192 -4.17 6.83 11.08
C ASP A 192 -4.28 8.13 10.30
N PRO A 193 -4.91 9.19 10.87
CA PRO A 193 -4.98 10.51 10.26
C PRO A 193 -3.61 11.13 9.97
N GLY A 194 -2.55 10.66 10.64
CA GLY A 194 -1.17 11.05 10.38
C GLY A 194 -0.67 10.61 9.00
N ILE A 195 -1.18 9.50 8.46
CA ILE A 195 -0.87 9.06 7.09
C ILE A 195 -1.40 10.07 6.07
N VAL A 196 -2.62 10.58 6.27
CA VAL A 196 -3.23 11.58 5.36
C VAL A 196 -2.39 12.86 5.38
N ARG A 197 -2.16 13.43 6.57
CA ARG A 197 -1.35 14.66 6.71
C ARG A 197 0.06 14.48 6.14
N GLY A 198 0.72 13.37 6.49
CA GLY A 198 2.05 13.08 5.97
C GLY A 198 2.06 12.90 4.45
N GLY A 199 0.99 12.33 3.87
CA GLY A 199 0.81 12.24 2.43
C GLY A 199 0.69 13.59 1.74
N ASP A 200 -0.04 14.55 2.34
CA ASP A 200 -0.19 15.91 1.82
C ASP A 200 1.13 16.72 1.96
N ASP A 201 1.83 16.55 3.07
CA ASP A 201 3.07 17.25 3.35
C ASP A 201 4.33 16.58 2.73
N GLY A 202 4.19 15.42 2.09
CA GLY A 202 5.31 14.66 1.56
C GLY A 202 6.20 14.02 2.64
N VAL A 203 5.72 13.91 3.87
CA VAL A 203 6.43 13.31 5.02
C VAL A 203 5.79 12.00 5.42
N HIS A 204 6.47 10.90 5.19
CA HIS A 204 5.92 9.57 5.48
C HIS A 204 5.70 9.36 6.98
N ARG A 205 4.52 8.88 7.34
CA ARG A 205 4.13 8.60 8.72
C ARG A 205 5.11 7.69 9.47
N ILE A 206 5.57 6.64 8.80
CA ILE A 206 6.53 5.67 9.36
C ILE A 206 7.91 6.26 9.65
N ILE A 207 8.26 7.36 8.99
CA ILE A 207 9.51 8.10 9.21
C ILE A 207 9.33 9.16 10.29
N ALA A 208 8.18 9.83 10.29
CA ALA A 208 7.85 10.84 11.30
C ALA A 208 7.69 10.23 12.71
N GLU A 209 7.17 9.00 12.80
CA GLU A 209 6.99 8.26 14.05
C GLU A 209 7.43 6.81 13.88
N PRO A 210 8.75 6.54 13.85
CA PRO A 210 9.29 5.20 13.57
C PRO A 210 8.96 4.17 14.67
N ASP A 211 8.75 4.61 15.90
CA ASP A 211 8.38 3.76 17.03
C ASP A 211 6.86 3.74 17.26
N GLY A 212 6.10 4.32 16.33
CA GLY A 212 4.65 4.39 16.43
C GLY A 212 3.94 3.10 15.97
N PRO A 213 2.68 2.90 16.39
CA PRO A 213 1.93 1.69 16.05
C PRO A 213 1.70 1.51 14.54
N THR A 214 1.67 2.61 13.80
CA THR A 214 1.55 2.57 12.34
C THR A 214 2.84 2.04 11.71
N ALA A 215 4.01 2.49 12.18
CA ALA A 215 5.30 1.99 11.71
C ALA A 215 5.47 0.50 12.03
N GLU A 216 5.12 0.09 13.25
CA GLU A 216 5.14 -1.33 13.64
C GLU A 216 4.21 -2.19 12.74
N ALA A 217 3.02 -1.69 12.41
CA ALA A 217 2.10 -2.39 11.53
C ALA A 217 2.67 -2.54 10.10
N PHE A 218 3.29 -1.49 9.56
CA PHE A 218 3.98 -1.56 8.27
C PHE A 218 5.16 -2.53 8.30
N ASP A 219 5.99 -2.51 9.35
CA ASP A 219 7.11 -3.45 9.51
C ASP A 219 6.64 -4.90 9.53
N ASN A 220 5.53 -5.17 10.22
CA ASN A 220 4.94 -6.51 10.24
C ASN A 220 4.47 -6.95 8.85
N VAL A 221 3.83 -6.06 8.09
CA VAL A 221 3.40 -6.33 6.71
C VAL A 221 4.62 -6.60 5.82
N VAL A 222 5.64 -5.75 5.86
CA VAL A 222 6.87 -5.91 5.07
C VAL A 222 7.54 -7.24 5.39
N ARG A 223 7.69 -7.59 6.68
CA ARG A 223 8.29 -8.84 7.11
C ARG A 223 7.52 -10.06 6.59
N ASN A 224 6.19 -10.00 6.62
CA ASN A 224 5.35 -11.08 6.09
C ASN A 224 5.46 -11.18 4.56
N VAL A 225 5.53 -10.05 3.83
CA VAL A 225 5.79 -10.06 2.38
C VAL A 225 7.13 -10.73 2.07
N LEU A 226 8.19 -10.36 2.78
CA LEU A 226 9.52 -10.95 2.57
C LEU A 226 9.53 -12.45 2.88
N ASN A 227 8.86 -12.89 3.92
CA ASN A 227 8.73 -14.31 4.24
C ASN A 227 7.99 -15.09 3.12
N GLU A 228 6.93 -14.51 2.53
CA GLU A 228 6.22 -15.15 1.42
C GLU A 228 7.08 -15.20 0.14
N LEU A 229 7.90 -14.17 -0.11
CA LEU A 229 8.85 -14.18 -1.22
C LEU A 229 9.93 -15.25 -1.05
N GLU A 230 10.48 -15.43 0.13
CA GLU A 230 11.46 -16.49 0.43
C GLU A 230 10.86 -17.89 0.27
N ASN A 231 9.59 -18.07 0.65
CA ASN A 231 8.88 -19.34 0.52
C ASN A 231 8.43 -19.64 -0.92
N SER A 232 8.31 -18.61 -1.77
CA SER A 232 8.01 -18.78 -3.18
C SER A 232 9.26 -19.23 -3.92
N SER A 233 9.33 -20.52 -4.29
CA SER A 233 10.49 -21.19 -4.91
C SER A 233 10.80 -20.73 -6.36
N ARG A 234 10.68 -19.43 -6.66
CA ARG A 234 11.00 -18.88 -7.99
C ARG A 234 12.34 -18.15 -7.96
N PRO A 235 13.25 -18.42 -8.93
CA PRO A 235 14.49 -17.66 -9.03
C PRO A 235 14.18 -16.20 -9.33
N SER A 236 14.73 -15.30 -8.52
CA SER A 236 14.64 -13.85 -8.73
C SER A 236 15.20 -13.49 -10.10
N VAL A 237 14.45 -12.74 -10.91
CA VAL A 237 14.92 -12.18 -12.17
C VAL A 237 15.65 -10.87 -11.86
N ARG A 238 16.93 -10.81 -12.18
CA ARG A 238 17.69 -9.56 -12.13
C ARG A 238 17.44 -8.80 -13.42
N ILE A 239 16.92 -7.59 -13.33
CA ILE A 239 16.84 -6.64 -14.45
C ILE A 239 18.22 -5.98 -14.56
N SER A 240 18.89 -6.22 -15.68
CA SER A 240 20.20 -5.63 -15.98
C SER A 240 20.05 -4.45 -16.93
#